data_2f44feaed8f0e3ce48b84b482214af9a
#
_entry.id   2f44feaed8f0e3ce48b84b482214af9a
#
_cell.length_a   1.000
_cell.length_b   1.000
_cell.length_c   1.000
_cell.angle_alpha   90.00
_cell.angle_beta   90.00
_cell.angle_gamma   90.00
#
_symmetry.space_group_name_H-M   'P 1'
#
loop_
_entity.id
_entity.type
_entity.pdbx_description
1 polymer ?
#
loop_
_entity_poly.entity_id
_entity_poly.type
_entity_poly.pdbx_seq_one_letter_code
_entity_poly.pdbx_strand_id
1 'polypeptide(L)'
;KPIESPDTLIVPVISLYEVFKKVNRDFGEEQALAAASVMQSGQVISLEPDLAIDAGRLRLPLAASLIYSTARQYDATLWTQDEHFKGLAGVKYFLKKG
;
A
#
# COMPACT_ATOMS: atom_id res chain seq x y z
N LYS A 1 3.23 -2.75 -2.88
CA LYS A 1 4.53 -2.36 -2.36
C LYS A 1 4.36 -1.46 -1.16
N PRO A 2 5.09 -1.72 -0.10
CA PRO A 2 4.97 -0.89 1.10
C PRO A 2 5.36 0.56 0.84
N ILE A 3 4.83 1.44 1.67
CA ILE A 3 5.14 2.85 1.65
C ILE A 3 6.27 3.09 2.65
N GLU A 4 7.31 3.80 2.24
CA GLU A 4 8.44 4.07 3.10
C GLU A 4 8.47 5.52 3.54
N SER A 5 8.86 5.73 4.80
CA SER A 5 9.33 7.00 5.30
C SER A 5 10.79 6.78 5.74
N PRO A 6 11.56 7.84 6.02
CA PRO A 6 12.99 7.67 6.31
C PRO A 6 13.32 6.63 7.37
N ASP A 7 12.48 6.52 8.40
CA ASP A 7 12.79 5.66 9.55
C ASP A 7 11.81 4.51 9.75
N THR A 8 10.72 4.46 8.98
CA THR A 8 9.66 3.49 9.26
C THR A 8 8.96 3.09 7.98
N LEU A 9 8.75 1.79 7.84
CA LEU A 9 7.92 1.28 6.77
C LEU A 9 6.45 1.51 7.12
N ILE A 10 5.76 2.28 6.30
CA ILE A 10 4.34 2.56 6.50
C ILE A 10 3.54 1.57 5.67
N VAL A 11 2.64 0.86 6.32
CA VAL A 11 1.84 -0.20 5.68
C VAL A 11 0.37 0.11 5.83
N PRO A 12 -0.30 0.59 4.76
CA PRO A 12 -1.76 0.75 4.82
C PRO A 12 -2.40 -0.61 5.06
N VAL A 13 -3.44 -0.65 5.90
CA VAL A 13 -4.09 -1.92 6.22
C VAL A 13 -4.63 -2.61 4.97
N ILE A 14 -5.05 -1.84 3.97
CA ILE A 14 -5.54 -2.43 2.72
C ILE A 14 -4.43 -3.19 1.98
N SER A 15 -3.18 -2.73 2.09
CA SER A 15 -2.05 -3.42 1.49
C SER A 15 -1.82 -4.77 2.14
N LEU A 16 -2.00 -4.83 3.46
CA LEU A 16 -1.89 -6.10 4.18
C LEU A 16 -2.91 -7.10 3.66
N TYR A 17 -4.15 -6.65 3.47
CA TYR A 17 -5.21 -7.48 2.90
C TYR A 17 -4.84 -7.99 1.51
N GLU A 18 -4.38 -7.09 0.64
CA GLU A 18 -4.09 -7.46 -0.73
C GLU A 18 -2.93 -8.43 -0.85
N VAL A 19 -1.88 -8.20 -0.08
CA VAL A 19 -0.72 -9.10 -0.10
C VAL A 19 -1.10 -10.47 0.44
N PHE A 20 -1.83 -10.50 1.56
CA PHE A 20 -2.27 -11.78 2.12
C PHE A 20 -3.12 -12.55 1.10
N LYS A 21 -4.08 -11.88 0.49
CA LYS A 21 -4.99 -12.50 -0.46
C LYS A 21 -4.23 -13.11 -1.64
N LYS A 22 -3.29 -12.35 -2.18
CA LYS A 22 -2.54 -12.80 -3.36
C LYS A 22 -1.62 -13.97 -3.02
N VAL A 23 -0.87 -13.87 -1.92
CA VAL A 23 0.05 -14.93 -1.53
C VAL A 23 -0.71 -16.19 -1.15
N ASN A 24 -1.85 -16.03 -0.46
CA ASN A 24 -2.68 -17.16 -0.10
C ASN A 24 -3.19 -17.90 -1.34
N ARG A 25 -3.62 -17.14 -2.35
CA ARG A 25 -4.10 -17.75 -3.59
C ARG A 25 -3.00 -18.50 -4.33
N ASP A 26 -1.80 -17.92 -4.37
CA ASP A 26 -0.73 -18.46 -5.20
C ASP A 26 0.14 -19.49 -4.48
N PHE A 27 0.29 -19.37 -3.16
CA PHE A 27 1.24 -20.19 -2.40
C PHE A 27 0.67 -20.81 -1.13
N GLY A 28 -0.56 -20.50 -0.76
CA GLY A 28 -1.21 -21.09 0.41
C GLY A 28 -1.10 -20.23 1.67
N GLU A 29 -1.87 -20.62 2.69
CA GLU A 29 -2.04 -19.81 3.89
C GLU A 29 -0.75 -19.66 4.70
N GLU A 30 0.05 -20.69 4.76
CA GLU A 30 1.30 -20.63 5.54
C GLU A 30 2.21 -19.52 5.02
N GLN A 31 2.39 -19.47 3.70
CA GLN A 31 3.19 -18.43 3.08
C GLN A 31 2.55 -17.05 3.25
N ALA A 32 1.23 -16.99 3.16
CA ALA A 32 0.51 -15.73 3.31
C ALA A 32 0.67 -15.18 4.73
N LEU A 33 0.61 -16.03 5.74
CA LEU A 33 0.80 -15.60 7.11
C LEU A 33 2.23 -15.12 7.35
N ALA A 34 3.20 -15.76 6.73
CA ALA A 34 4.59 -15.32 6.83
C ALA A 34 4.76 -13.93 6.21
N ALA A 35 4.18 -13.69 5.05
CA ALA A 35 4.24 -12.39 4.40
C ALA A 35 3.56 -11.32 5.25
N ALA A 36 2.38 -11.63 5.80
CA ALA A 36 1.65 -10.71 6.66
C ALA A 36 2.46 -10.36 7.91
N SER A 37 3.15 -11.34 8.47
CA SER A 37 4.00 -11.12 9.64
C SER A 37 5.11 -10.13 9.36
N VAL A 38 5.75 -10.25 8.20
CA VAL A 38 6.80 -9.31 7.80
C VAL A 38 6.23 -7.90 7.67
N MET A 39 5.06 -7.76 7.04
CA MET A 39 4.43 -6.45 6.87
C MET A 39 4.06 -5.82 8.21
N GLN A 40 3.62 -6.63 9.16
CA GLN A 40 3.22 -6.13 10.47
C GLN A 40 4.39 -5.68 11.33
N SER A 41 5.63 -5.97 10.90
CA SER A 41 6.80 -5.44 11.58
C SER A 41 6.99 -3.94 11.30
N GLY A 42 6.34 -3.42 10.25
CA GLY A 42 6.30 -1.99 10.01
C GLY A 42 5.14 -1.36 10.76
N GLN A 43 4.84 -0.10 10.45
CA GLN A 43 3.71 0.61 11.05
C GLN A 43 2.48 0.40 10.19
N VAL A 44 1.53 -0.38 10.69
CA VAL A 44 0.27 -0.62 9.97
C VAL A 44 -0.69 0.51 10.27
N ILE A 45 -1.23 1.11 9.21
CA ILE A 45 -2.15 2.24 9.31
C ILE A 45 -3.56 1.77 9.03
N SER A 46 -4.43 1.94 10.02
CA SER A 46 -5.84 1.59 9.89
C SER A 46 -6.58 2.56 8.98
N LEU A 47 -7.67 2.09 8.40
CA LEU A 47 -8.53 2.92 7.58
C LEU A 47 -9.48 3.70 8.50
N GLU A 48 -9.21 4.98 8.67
CA GLU A 48 -10.04 5.86 9.49
C GLU A 48 -10.99 6.66 8.59
N PRO A 49 -12.08 7.21 9.16
CA PRO A 49 -13.07 7.92 8.33
C PRO A 49 -12.51 9.06 7.50
N ASP A 50 -11.63 9.88 8.07
CA ASP A 50 -11.04 10.99 7.33
C ASP A 50 -10.18 10.51 6.17
N LEU A 51 -9.46 9.42 6.37
CA LEU A 51 -8.65 8.82 5.30
C LEU A 51 -9.56 8.30 4.18
N ALA A 52 -10.67 7.67 4.55
CA ALA A 52 -11.63 7.17 3.56
C ALA A 52 -12.21 8.31 2.74
N ILE A 53 -12.53 9.42 3.37
CA ILE A 53 -13.09 10.58 2.67
C ILE A 53 -12.06 11.16 1.71
N ASP A 54 -10.82 11.33 2.15
CA ASP A 54 -9.76 11.84 1.28
C ASP A 54 -9.53 10.94 0.08
N ALA A 55 -9.52 9.62 0.31
CA ALA A 55 -9.37 8.66 -0.76
C ALA A 55 -10.51 8.76 -1.76
N GLY A 56 -11.73 9.00 -1.27
CA GLY A 56 -12.90 9.12 -2.11
C GLY A 56 -12.87 10.32 -3.06
N ARG A 57 -12.02 11.29 -2.79
CA ARG A 57 -11.87 12.46 -3.67
C ARG A 57 -10.96 12.18 -4.86
N LEU A 58 -10.23 11.08 -4.82
CA LEU A 58 -9.28 10.72 -5.87
C LEU A 58 -9.99 9.97 -6.98
N ARG A 59 -9.47 10.10 -8.19
CA ARG A 59 -10.00 9.37 -9.34
C ARG A 59 -9.13 8.15 -9.60
N LEU A 60 -9.06 7.29 -8.60
CA LEU A 60 -8.26 6.08 -8.63
C LEU A 60 -9.12 4.89 -8.20
N PRO A 61 -8.75 3.67 -8.60
CA PRO A 61 -9.43 2.49 -8.09
C PRO A 61 -9.39 2.45 -6.56
N LEU A 62 -10.30 1.71 -5.96
CA LEU A 62 -10.49 1.70 -4.50
C LEU A 62 -9.20 1.50 -3.73
N ALA A 63 -8.49 0.40 -3.99
CA ALA A 63 -7.28 0.11 -3.22
C ALA A 63 -6.20 1.16 -3.46
N ALA A 64 -6.03 1.59 -4.72
CA ALA A 64 -5.04 2.61 -5.05
C ALA A 64 -5.33 3.92 -4.34
N SER A 65 -6.61 4.31 -4.26
CA SER A 65 -7.02 5.53 -3.57
C SER A 65 -6.61 5.49 -2.10
N LEU A 66 -6.88 4.36 -1.44
CA LEU A 66 -6.59 4.21 -0.01
C LEU A 66 -5.09 4.21 0.25
N ILE A 67 -4.33 3.53 -0.61
CA ILE A 67 -2.88 3.45 -0.47
C ILE A 67 -2.25 4.83 -0.67
N TYR A 68 -2.67 5.53 -1.71
CA TYR A 68 -2.12 6.85 -2.01
C TYR A 68 -2.45 7.86 -0.91
N SER A 69 -3.70 7.86 -0.43
CA SER A 69 -4.10 8.77 0.64
C SER A 69 -3.31 8.51 1.92
N THR A 70 -3.04 7.24 2.24
CA THR A 70 -2.21 6.91 3.39
C THR A 70 -0.81 7.48 3.24
N ALA A 71 -0.22 7.32 2.05
CA ALA A 71 1.12 7.85 1.79
C ALA A 71 1.16 9.36 1.96
N ARG A 72 0.16 10.07 1.43
CA ARG A 72 0.11 11.52 1.53
C ARG A 72 -0.10 11.98 2.97
N GLN A 73 -0.94 11.30 3.71
CA GLN A 73 -1.21 11.67 5.09
C GLN A 73 0.02 11.56 5.98
N TYR A 74 0.87 10.60 5.69
CA TYR A 74 2.09 10.36 6.47
C TYR A 74 3.34 10.95 5.82
N ASP A 75 3.16 11.73 4.75
CA ASP A 75 4.25 12.34 4.01
C ASP A 75 5.30 11.30 3.62
N ALA A 76 4.83 10.13 3.22
CA ALA A 76 5.67 9.01 2.83
C ALA A 76 5.79 8.92 1.32
N THR A 77 6.88 8.37 0.85
CA THR A 77 7.06 8.12 -0.58
C THR A 77 6.50 6.76 -0.93
N LEU A 78 5.66 6.70 -1.96
CA LEU A 78 5.10 5.45 -2.46
C LEU A 78 5.95 4.95 -3.61
N TRP A 79 6.55 3.78 -3.44
CA TRP A 79 7.32 3.11 -4.49
C TRP A 79 6.40 2.09 -5.14
N THR A 80 6.20 2.18 -6.46
CA THR A 80 5.22 1.32 -7.10
C THR A 80 5.55 1.07 -8.56
N GLN A 81 5.06 -0.08 -9.06
CA GLN A 81 5.06 -0.41 -10.48
C GLN A 81 3.67 -0.23 -11.08
N ASP A 82 2.70 0.18 -10.26
CA ASP A 82 1.31 0.33 -10.70
C ASP A 82 1.14 1.64 -11.47
N GLU A 83 0.68 1.53 -12.70
CA GLU A 83 0.49 2.69 -13.59
C GLU A 83 -0.51 3.69 -13.04
N HIS A 84 -1.43 3.26 -12.18
CA HIS A 84 -2.43 4.16 -11.60
C HIS A 84 -1.78 5.29 -10.81
N PHE A 85 -0.57 5.06 -10.29
CA PHE A 85 0.14 6.06 -9.49
C PHE A 85 1.14 6.88 -10.29
N LYS A 86 1.34 6.56 -11.56
CA LYS A 86 2.35 7.23 -12.37
C LYS A 86 2.05 8.72 -12.48
N GLY A 87 3.05 9.53 -12.20
CA GLY A 87 2.94 10.98 -12.33
C GLY A 87 2.32 11.69 -11.14
N LEU A 88 1.92 10.95 -10.10
CA LEU A 88 1.35 11.57 -8.90
C LEU A 88 2.45 12.06 -7.96
N ALA A 89 2.14 13.11 -7.20
CA ALA A 89 3.09 13.66 -6.24
C ALA A 89 3.43 12.63 -5.16
N GLY A 90 4.70 12.56 -4.78
CA GLY A 90 5.14 11.65 -3.73
C GLY A 90 5.28 10.20 -4.17
N VAL A 91 5.25 9.94 -5.47
CA VAL A 91 5.33 8.60 -6.01
C VAL A 91 6.65 8.41 -6.76
N LYS A 92 7.29 7.27 -6.50
CA LYS A 92 8.44 6.80 -7.27
C LYS A 92 7.98 5.63 -8.12
N TYR A 93 7.70 5.91 -9.38
CA TYR A 93 7.24 4.88 -10.30
C TYR A 93 8.42 4.24 -11.03
N PHE A 94 8.41 2.94 -11.19
CA PHE A 94 9.44 2.26 -11.96
C PHE A 94 8.79 1.17 -12.81
N LEU A 95 9.40 0.89 -13.95
CA LEU A 95 8.86 -0.09 -14.88
C LEU A 95 9.03 -1.50 -14.34
N LYS A 96 8.00 -2.31 -14.57
CA LYS A 96 8.05 -3.70 -14.19
C LYS A 96 8.98 -4.44 -15.16
N LYS A 97 9.93 -5.18 -14.62
CA LYS A 97 10.80 -6.01 -15.45
C LYS A 97 10.04 -7.29 -15.76
N GLY A 98 9.96 -7.58 -17.01
CA GLY A 98 9.14 -8.61 -17.58
C GLY A 98 9.51 -10.02 -17.38
#